data_532001644908877fe3cf783485e1fa57
#
_entry.id   532001644908877fe3cf783485e1fa57
#
_cell.length_a   1.000
_cell.length_b   1.000
_cell.length_c   1.000
_cell.angle_alpha   90.00
_cell.angle_beta   90.00
_cell.angle_gamma   90.00
#
_symmetry.space_group_name_H-M   'P 1'
#
loop_
_entity.id
_entity.type
_entity.pdbx_description
1 polymer ?
#
loop_
_entity_poly.entity_id
_entity_poly.type
_entity_poly.pdbx_seq_one_letter_code
_entity_poly.pdbx_strand_id
1 'polypeptide(L)'
;YPFYITAHEVAHQWWAHQVIGGNVQGSTLMSETMSQYSALMVMEKEFGKPAMKKFLKYEMNTYLTQRTMERKKELPLLLCENQQYIHYNKGSIVMYALKDYIGEDTLNAALQRYIKKTAFQQPPYTNSIEFVNTIKAATPDSLKYIITDMFETITMYENYVKALSYAPTKDGKYKVTL
;
A
#
# COMPACT_ATOMS: atom_id res chain seq x y z
N TYR A 1 -7.40 -17.26 -5.20
CA TYR A 1 -6.22 -17.13 -6.10
C TYR A 1 -4.99 -17.82 -5.49
N PRO A 2 -4.76 -19.14 -5.71
CA PRO A 2 -3.65 -19.85 -5.04
C PRO A 2 -2.29 -19.20 -5.27
N PHE A 3 -1.99 -18.79 -6.51
CA PHE A 3 -0.71 -18.15 -6.86
C PHE A 3 -0.49 -16.82 -6.10
N TYR A 4 -1.54 -16.02 -5.93
CA TYR A 4 -1.48 -14.77 -5.16
C TYR A 4 -1.18 -15.03 -3.68
N ILE A 5 -1.84 -16.04 -3.09
CA ILE A 5 -1.58 -16.45 -1.69
C ILE A 5 -0.16 -16.99 -1.56
N THR A 6 0.28 -17.86 -2.48
CA THR A 6 1.65 -18.39 -2.46
C THR A 6 2.70 -17.27 -2.52
N ALA A 7 2.48 -16.25 -3.37
CA ALA A 7 3.38 -15.10 -3.46
C ALA A 7 3.44 -14.31 -2.15
N HIS A 8 2.30 -14.17 -1.44
CA HIS A 8 2.24 -13.56 -0.12
C HIS A 8 3.07 -14.37 0.91
N GLU A 9 2.84 -15.67 1.00
CA GLU A 9 3.54 -16.53 1.96
C GLU A 9 5.05 -16.58 1.68
N VAL A 10 5.46 -16.59 0.41
CA VAL A 10 6.89 -16.52 0.05
C VAL A 10 7.49 -15.17 0.46
N ALA A 11 6.74 -14.07 0.33
CA ALA A 11 7.23 -12.75 0.72
C ALA A 11 7.50 -12.62 2.22
N HIS A 12 6.88 -13.44 3.06
CA HIS A 12 7.22 -13.54 4.49
C HIS A 12 8.66 -13.97 4.76
N GLN A 13 9.37 -14.53 3.77
CA GLN A 13 10.80 -14.79 3.92
C GLN A 13 11.64 -13.52 4.15
N TRP A 14 11.15 -12.37 3.68
CA TRP A 14 11.72 -11.05 3.97
C TRP A 14 10.95 -10.34 5.09
N TRP A 15 9.61 -10.27 4.95
CA TRP A 15 8.70 -9.53 5.82
C TRP A 15 8.13 -10.46 6.90
N ALA A 16 8.65 -10.42 8.08
CA ALA A 16 8.46 -11.17 9.30
C ALA A 16 9.63 -12.09 9.66
N HIS A 17 10.35 -12.71 8.73
CA HIS A 17 11.46 -13.61 9.05
C HIS A 17 12.84 -12.92 9.04
N GLN A 18 13.11 -12.06 8.06
CA GLN A 18 14.33 -11.26 8.06
C GLN A 18 14.12 -9.91 8.76
N VAL A 19 13.01 -9.23 8.46
CA VAL A 19 12.61 -7.99 9.12
C VAL A 19 11.54 -8.31 10.16
N ILE A 20 11.93 -8.37 11.42
CA ILE A 20 11.04 -8.69 12.54
C ILE A 20 10.58 -7.37 13.17
N GLY A 21 9.27 -7.12 13.18
CA GLY A 21 8.68 -6.00 13.90
C GLY A 21 8.64 -6.24 15.41
N GLY A 22 8.88 -5.18 16.19
CA GLY A 22 8.66 -5.23 17.63
C GLY A 22 7.20 -5.53 17.96
N ASN A 23 6.95 -6.14 19.12
CA ASN A 23 5.59 -6.42 19.60
C ASN A 23 4.92 -5.15 20.11
N VAL A 24 4.57 -4.27 19.15
CA VAL A 24 3.92 -2.97 19.38
C VAL A 24 2.85 -2.73 18.32
N GLN A 25 1.98 -1.74 18.55
CA GLN A 25 0.99 -1.33 17.54
C GLN A 25 1.66 -1.04 16.19
N GLY A 26 1.01 -1.44 15.10
CA GLY A 26 1.49 -1.24 13.75
C GLY A 26 2.49 -2.30 13.27
N SER A 27 2.88 -3.28 14.08
CA SER A 27 3.84 -4.32 13.68
C SER A 27 3.40 -5.10 12.44
N THR A 28 2.11 -5.34 12.28
CA THR A 28 1.52 -6.03 11.12
C THR A 28 1.70 -5.29 9.79
N LEU A 29 2.02 -3.99 9.82
CA LEU A 29 2.39 -3.25 8.61
C LEU A 29 3.65 -3.84 7.97
N MET A 30 4.69 -4.15 8.75
CA MET A 30 5.94 -4.68 8.22
C MET A 30 5.83 -6.15 7.80
N SER A 31 4.95 -6.93 8.40
CA SER A 31 4.73 -8.33 8.02
C SER A 31 3.65 -8.46 6.94
N GLU A 32 2.40 -8.28 7.29
CA GLU A 32 1.26 -8.59 6.43
C GLU A 32 1.08 -7.60 5.27
N THR A 33 1.15 -6.29 5.55
CA THR A 33 1.02 -5.29 4.50
C THR A 33 2.11 -5.44 3.45
N MET A 34 3.34 -5.64 3.89
CA MET A 34 4.46 -5.74 2.96
C MET A 34 4.47 -7.05 2.19
N SER A 35 4.03 -8.16 2.79
CA SER A 35 3.86 -9.43 2.07
C SER A 35 2.74 -9.33 1.04
N GLN A 36 1.61 -8.70 1.40
CA GLN A 36 0.50 -8.49 0.46
C GLN A 36 0.87 -7.56 -0.70
N TYR A 37 1.59 -6.47 -0.42
CA TYR A 37 2.14 -5.60 -1.47
C TYR A 37 3.10 -6.34 -2.39
N SER A 38 4.00 -7.14 -1.83
CA SER A 38 4.94 -7.94 -2.60
C SER A 38 4.22 -8.93 -3.52
N ALA A 39 3.14 -9.55 -3.02
CA ALA A 39 2.28 -10.41 -3.84
C ALA A 39 1.62 -9.65 -4.99
N LEU A 40 1.12 -8.41 -4.76
CA LEU A 40 0.60 -7.56 -5.84
C LEU A 40 1.67 -7.28 -6.91
N MET A 41 2.92 -7.02 -6.50
CA MET A 41 4.02 -6.78 -7.45
C MET A 41 4.36 -8.03 -8.27
N VAL A 42 4.29 -9.22 -7.67
CA VAL A 42 4.42 -10.50 -8.40
C VAL A 42 3.29 -10.67 -9.40
N MET A 43 2.04 -10.35 -9.01
CA MET A 43 0.89 -10.40 -9.92
C MET A 43 1.05 -9.42 -11.10
N GLU A 44 1.53 -8.20 -10.83
CA GLU A 44 1.78 -7.22 -11.89
C GLU A 44 2.83 -7.70 -12.88
N LYS A 45 3.90 -8.29 -12.37
CA LYS A 45 4.99 -8.83 -13.21
C LYS A 45 4.53 -10.01 -14.07
N GLU A 46 3.69 -10.89 -13.52
CA GLU A 46 3.20 -12.09 -14.20
C GLU A 46 2.09 -11.79 -15.21
N PHE A 47 1.12 -10.95 -14.83
CA PHE A 47 -0.10 -10.72 -15.61
C PHE A 47 -0.16 -9.34 -16.27
N GLY A 48 0.80 -8.47 -16.01
CA GLY A 48 0.88 -7.12 -16.53
C GLY A 48 -0.01 -6.11 -15.81
N LYS A 49 0.33 -4.82 -15.93
CA LYS A 49 -0.35 -3.70 -15.27
C LYS A 49 -1.88 -3.65 -15.53
N PRO A 50 -2.40 -3.95 -16.75
CA PRO A 50 -3.85 -3.95 -16.98
C PRO A 50 -4.63 -4.96 -16.11
N ALA A 51 -4.02 -6.09 -15.76
CA ALA A 51 -4.66 -7.10 -14.92
C ALA A 51 -4.78 -6.66 -13.45
N MET A 52 -3.97 -5.68 -13.01
CA MET A 52 -3.97 -5.20 -11.63
C MET A 52 -5.30 -4.60 -11.20
N LYS A 53 -6.08 -4.05 -12.14
CA LYS A 53 -7.43 -3.54 -11.85
C LYS A 53 -8.30 -4.57 -11.13
N LYS A 54 -8.16 -5.86 -11.47
CA LYS A 54 -8.92 -6.97 -10.84
C LYS A 54 -8.46 -7.20 -9.40
N PHE A 55 -7.16 -7.24 -9.16
CA PHE A 55 -6.59 -7.48 -7.83
C PHE A 55 -6.86 -6.29 -6.90
N LEU A 56 -6.58 -5.08 -7.36
CA LEU A 56 -6.83 -3.86 -6.58
C LEU A 56 -8.31 -3.66 -6.26
N LYS A 57 -9.22 -4.02 -7.19
CA LYS A 57 -10.65 -4.00 -6.92
C LYS A 57 -11.05 -5.01 -5.85
N TYR A 58 -10.44 -6.20 -5.85
CA TYR A 58 -10.67 -7.20 -4.81
C TYR A 58 -10.25 -6.65 -3.44
N GLU A 59 -9.03 -6.12 -3.32
CA GLU A 59 -8.53 -5.53 -2.08
C GLU A 59 -9.40 -4.38 -1.59
N MET A 60 -9.75 -3.45 -2.48
CA MET A 60 -10.60 -2.30 -2.16
C MET A 60 -12.00 -2.72 -1.69
N ASN A 61 -12.64 -3.65 -2.41
CA ASN A 61 -13.96 -4.13 -2.04
C ASN A 61 -13.94 -4.83 -0.67
N THR A 62 -12.91 -5.64 -0.40
CA THR A 62 -12.74 -6.32 0.88
C THR A 62 -12.55 -5.30 2.00
N TYR A 63 -11.68 -4.31 1.81
CA TYR A 63 -11.48 -3.22 2.78
C TYR A 63 -12.79 -2.51 3.09
N LEU A 64 -13.49 -2.02 2.07
CA LEU A 64 -14.73 -1.25 2.27
C LEU A 64 -15.85 -2.07 2.92
N THR A 65 -16.00 -3.34 2.50
CA THR A 65 -17.01 -4.23 3.08
C THR A 65 -16.73 -4.52 4.55
N GLN A 66 -15.51 -4.92 4.87
CA GLN A 66 -15.16 -5.26 6.26
C GLN A 66 -15.15 -4.03 7.17
N ARG A 67 -14.75 -2.87 6.65
CA ARG A 67 -14.84 -1.60 7.36
C ARG A 67 -16.26 -1.29 7.81
N THR A 68 -17.28 -1.59 7.00
CA THR A 68 -18.70 -1.36 7.37
C THR A 68 -19.22 -2.35 8.40
N MET A 69 -18.60 -3.54 8.51
CA MET A 69 -19.01 -4.59 9.46
C MET A 69 -18.27 -4.49 10.79
N GLU A 70 -17.13 -3.79 10.83
CA GLU A 70 -16.31 -3.69 12.03
C GLU A 70 -16.98 -2.79 13.08
N ARG A 71 -17.03 -3.26 14.33
CA ARG A 71 -17.59 -2.50 15.45
C ARG A 71 -16.58 -1.57 16.11
N LYS A 72 -15.29 -1.86 15.94
CA LYS A 72 -14.22 -1.02 16.47
C LYS A 72 -13.93 0.11 15.48
N LYS A 73 -13.53 1.26 16.01
CA LYS A 73 -13.05 2.37 15.19
C LYS A 73 -11.84 1.91 14.36
N GLU A 74 -11.83 2.23 13.08
CA GLU A 74 -10.67 2.02 12.22
C GLU A 74 -9.44 2.72 12.81
N LEU A 75 -8.31 2.04 12.80
CA LEU A 75 -7.01 2.63 13.16
C LEU A 75 -6.29 3.12 11.91
N PRO A 76 -5.45 4.16 12.01
CA PRO A 76 -4.49 4.48 10.95
C PRO A 76 -3.62 3.28 10.63
N LEU A 77 -3.19 3.13 9.37
CA LEU A 77 -2.35 2.01 8.96
C LEU A 77 -1.07 1.89 9.80
N LEU A 78 -0.48 3.04 10.15
CA LEU A 78 0.70 3.13 11.03
C LEU A 78 0.51 2.45 12.39
N LEU A 79 -0.71 2.43 12.91
CA LEU A 79 -1.05 1.93 14.26
C LEU A 79 -1.98 0.74 14.21
N CYS A 80 -2.20 0.13 13.02
CA CYS A 80 -3.19 -0.92 12.90
C CYS A 80 -2.80 -2.16 13.74
N GLU A 81 -3.80 -2.70 14.43
CA GLU A 81 -3.65 -3.85 15.32
C GLU A 81 -4.93 -4.67 15.33
N ASN A 82 -4.81 -5.96 15.00
CA ASN A 82 -5.93 -6.90 14.99
C ASN A 82 -7.11 -6.49 14.07
N GLN A 83 -6.85 -5.70 13.04
CA GLN A 83 -7.82 -5.28 12.01
C GLN A 83 -7.32 -5.73 10.64
N GLN A 84 -7.64 -6.97 10.26
CA GLN A 84 -7.12 -7.63 9.06
C GLN A 84 -7.35 -6.82 7.78
N TYR A 85 -8.54 -6.25 7.61
CA TYR A 85 -8.89 -5.46 6.44
C TYR A 85 -8.04 -4.19 6.28
N ILE A 86 -7.40 -3.72 7.37
CA ILE A 86 -6.47 -2.59 7.31
C ILE A 86 -5.10 -3.07 6.84
N HIS A 87 -4.47 -3.99 7.57
CA HIS A 87 -3.10 -4.36 7.24
C HIS A 87 -2.98 -5.19 5.96
N TYR A 88 -3.95 -6.04 5.61
CA TYR A 88 -3.94 -6.74 4.32
C TYR A 88 -4.44 -5.83 3.19
N ASN A 89 -5.71 -5.45 3.24
CA ASN A 89 -6.40 -4.91 2.09
C ASN A 89 -6.10 -3.42 1.87
N LYS A 90 -6.34 -2.58 2.88
CA LYS A 90 -6.00 -1.15 2.78
C LYS A 90 -4.49 -0.95 2.60
N GLY A 91 -3.67 -1.65 3.39
CA GLY A 91 -2.22 -1.49 3.38
C GLY A 91 -1.60 -1.81 2.03
N SER A 92 -2.00 -2.90 1.38
CA SER A 92 -1.49 -3.26 0.05
C SER A 92 -1.86 -2.24 -1.02
N ILE A 93 -3.08 -1.69 -0.97
CA ILE A 93 -3.52 -0.63 -1.87
C ILE A 93 -2.72 0.65 -1.63
N VAL A 94 -2.49 1.01 -0.38
CA VAL A 94 -1.68 2.17 0.01
C VAL A 94 -0.27 2.05 -0.55
N MET A 95 0.38 0.92 -0.38
CA MET A 95 1.72 0.68 -0.91
C MET A 95 1.76 0.70 -2.44
N TYR A 96 0.73 0.12 -3.09
CA TYR A 96 0.63 0.13 -4.54
C TYR A 96 0.41 1.55 -5.09
N ALA A 97 -0.48 2.33 -4.47
CA ALA A 97 -0.69 3.73 -4.83
C ALA A 97 0.57 4.57 -4.60
N LEU A 98 1.25 4.36 -3.49
CA LEU A 98 2.51 5.06 -3.21
C LEU A 98 3.56 4.78 -4.29
N LYS A 99 3.67 3.53 -4.76
CA LYS A 99 4.51 3.18 -5.91
C LYS A 99 4.18 4.03 -7.15
N ASP A 100 2.91 4.23 -7.44
CA ASP A 100 2.48 5.04 -8.59
C ASP A 100 2.77 6.54 -8.39
N TYR A 101 2.71 7.06 -7.13
CA TYR A 101 3.00 8.47 -6.83
C TYR A 101 4.49 8.82 -6.85
N ILE A 102 5.34 7.99 -6.23
CA ILE A 102 6.78 8.31 -6.07
C ILE A 102 7.69 7.55 -7.05
N GLY A 103 7.13 6.62 -7.81
CA GLY A 103 7.85 5.74 -8.72
C GLY A 103 8.33 4.45 -8.06
N GLU A 104 8.28 3.36 -8.81
CA GLU A 104 8.66 2.02 -8.35
C GLU A 104 10.11 1.96 -7.89
N ASP A 105 11.03 2.53 -8.67
CA ASP A 105 12.48 2.52 -8.34
C ASP A 105 12.77 3.26 -7.04
N THR A 106 12.10 4.40 -6.81
CA THR A 106 12.24 5.18 -5.58
C THR A 106 11.76 4.39 -4.38
N LEU A 107 10.58 3.78 -4.48
CA LEU A 107 10.03 2.96 -3.41
C LEU A 107 10.90 1.74 -3.14
N ASN A 108 11.30 1.00 -4.18
CA ASN A 108 12.14 -0.18 -4.05
C ASN A 108 13.50 0.15 -3.43
N ALA A 109 14.11 1.28 -3.78
CA ALA A 109 15.36 1.74 -3.16
C ALA A 109 15.17 2.06 -1.66
N ALA A 110 14.03 2.63 -1.27
CA ALA A 110 13.71 2.87 0.13
C ALA A 110 13.51 1.56 0.91
N LEU A 111 12.75 0.62 0.35
CA LEU A 111 12.54 -0.70 0.93
C LEU A 111 13.86 -1.49 1.07
N GLN A 112 14.72 -1.43 0.06
CA GLN A 112 16.03 -2.07 0.12
C GLN A 112 16.90 -1.50 1.24
N ARG A 113 16.92 -0.17 1.41
CA ARG A 113 17.65 0.48 2.52
C ARG A 113 17.09 0.05 3.87
N TYR A 114 15.77 -0.02 3.99
CA TYR A 114 15.11 -0.45 5.21
C TYR A 114 15.47 -1.90 5.56
N ILE A 115 15.36 -2.82 4.61
CA ILE A 115 15.74 -4.23 4.81
C ILE A 115 17.21 -4.35 5.20
N LYS A 116 18.13 -3.67 4.50
CA LYS A 116 19.56 -3.69 4.82
C LYS A 116 19.87 -3.21 6.24
N LYS A 117 19.08 -2.27 6.74
CA LYS A 117 19.22 -1.73 8.10
C LYS A 117 18.68 -2.69 9.17
N THR A 118 17.57 -3.39 8.88
CA THR A 118 16.76 -4.05 9.91
C THR A 118 16.72 -5.58 9.79
N ALA A 119 17.19 -6.16 8.67
CA ALA A 119 17.21 -7.59 8.49
C ALA A 119 18.12 -8.26 9.55
N PHE A 120 17.62 -9.35 10.16
CA PHE A 120 18.31 -10.11 11.18
C PHE A 120 18.73 -9.31 12.43
N GLN A 121 18.04 -8.18 12.66
CA GLN A 121 18.28 -7.31 13.82
C GLN A 121 18.02 -8.09 15.13
N GLN A 122 18.89 -7.87 16.11
CA GLN A 122 18.61 -8.28 17.49
C GLN A 122 17.76 -7.22 18.20
N PRO A 123 17.06 -7.57 19.29
CA PRO A 123 16.29 -6.56 20.05
C PRO A 123 17.13 -5.33 20.44
N PRO A 124 16.55 -4.13 20.43
CA PRO A 124 15.15 -3.82 20.13
C PRO A 124 14.84 -3.93 18.62
N TYR A 125 13.72 -4.58 18.29
CA TYR A 125 13.28 -4.74 16.92
C TYR A 125 12.71 -3.43 16.36
N THR A 126 12.72 -3.31 15.03
CA THR A 126 12.13 -2.18 14.30
C THR A 126 10.61 -2.09 14.49
N ASN A 127 10.01 -0.97 14.10
CA ASN A 127 8.59 -0.69 14.23
C ASN A 127 8.03 0.06 13.00
N SER A 128 6.71 0.22 12.95
CA SER A 128 6.02 0.88 11.86
C SER A 128 6.42 2.35 11.68
N ILE A 129 6.77 3.05 12.75
CA ILE A 129 7.21 4.45 12.70
C ILE A 129 8.55 4.55 11.97
N GLU A 130 9.51 3.69 12.27
CA GLU A 130 10.80 3.64 11.55
C GLU A 130 10.63 3.30 10.08
N PHE A 131 9.73 2.35 9.77
CA PHE A 131 9.38 2.00 8.41
C PHE A 131 8.83 3.21 7.65
N VAL A 132 7.77 3.83 8.17
CA VAL A 132 7.13 4.98 7.52
C VAL A 132 8.09 6.16 7.38
N ASN A 133 8.92 6.43 8.39
CA ASN A 133 9.95 7.47 8.31
C ASN A 133 10.97 7.19 7.19
N THR A 134 11.33 5.93 6.97
CA THR A 134 12.23 5.56 5.86
C THR A 134 11.58 5.85 4.51
N ILE A 135 10.31 5.54 4.35
CA ILE A 135 9.54 5.86 3.14
C ILE A 135 9.40 7.38 2.98
N LYS A 136 9.04 8.09 4.05
CA LYS A 136 8.88 9.55 4.07
C LYS A 136 10.15 10.29 3.66
N ALA A 137 11.31 9.78 4.09
CA ALA A 137 12.61 10.34 3.72
C ALA A 137 12.95 10.16 2.22
N ALA A 138 12.39 9.15 1.57
CA ALA A 138 12.55 8.91 0.13
C ALA A 138 11.49 9.62 -0.72
N THR A 139 10.42 10.11 -0.10
CA THR A 139 9.30 10.77 -0.78
C THR A 139 9.66 12.23 -1.08
N PRO A 140 9.46 12.73 -2.32
CA PRO A 140 9.64 14.13 -2.64
C PRO A 140 8.83 15.04 -1.72
N ASP A 141 9.38 16.20 -1.36
CA ASP A 141 8.75 17.13 -0.39
C ASP A 141 7.32 17.51 -0.78
N SER A 142 7.07 17.74 -2.06
CA SER A 142 5.74 18.06 -2.60
C SER A 142 4.71 16.94 -2.43
N LEU A 143 5.14 15.70 -2.16
CA LEU A 143 4.28 14.54 -2.00
C LEU A 143 4.27 13.99 -0.56
N LYS A 144 4.99 14.58 0.37
CA LYS A 144 5.05 14.10 1.76
C LYS A 144 3.69 14.08 2.47
N TYR A 145 2.76 14.93 2.07
CA TYR A 145 1.40 14.94 2.60
C TYR A 145 0.69 13.60 2.36
N ILE A 146 1.01 12.90 1.26
CA ILE A 146 0.45 11.58 0.94
C ILE A 146 0.79 10.55 2.01
N ILE A 147 1.99 10.64 2.60
CA ILE A 147 2.39 9.74 3.70
C ILE A 147 1.48 9.94 4.91
N THR A 148 1.20 11.18 5.28
CA THR A 148 0.25 11.49 6.36
C THR A 148 -1.15 10.97 6.04
N ASP A 149 -1.66 11.23 4.84
CA ASP A 149 -2.99 10.79 4.43
C ASP A 149 -3.15 9.27 4.39
N MET A 150 -2.12 8.55 3.96
CA MET A 150 -2.17 7.11 3.73
C MET A 150 -1.82 6.27 4.96
N PHE A 151 -0.90 6.73 5.80
CA PHE A 151 -0.38 5.95 6.93
C PHE A 151 -0.77 6.49 8.30
N GLU A 152 -0.80 7.82 8.47
CA GLU A 152 -0.90 8.46 9.78
C GLU A 152 -2.35 8.85 10.13
N THR A 153 -3.23 8.98 9.12
CA THR A 153 -4.63 9.38 9.29
C THR A 153 -5.60 8.38 8.63
N ILE A 154 -6.89 8.57 8.90
CA ILE A 154 -7.97 7.83 8.22
C ILE A 154 -8.57 8.78 7.20
N THR A 155 -8.01 8.79 6.00
CA THR A 155 -8.45 9.64 4.90
C THR A 155 -9.30 8.83 3.92
N MET A 156 -10.51 9.30 3.66
CA MET A 156 -11.41 8.77 2.61
C MET A 156 -11.49 9.80 1.50
N TYR A 157 -11.05 9.42 0.30
CA TYR A 157 -11.09 10.31 -0.85
C TYR A 157 -12.50 10.33 -1.46
N GLU A 158 -13.06 11.52 -1.59
CA GLU A 158 -14.30 11.75 -2.30
C GLU A 158 -13.99 12.33 -3.70
N ASN A 159 -13.98 11.44 -4.69
CA ASN A 159 -13.67 11.80 -6.06
C ASN A 159 -14.97 12.02 -6.86
N TYR A 160 -15.16 13.21 -7.41
CA TYR A 160 -16.28 13.52 -8.28
C TYR A 160 -15.85 14.48 -9.41
N VAL A 161 -16.57 14.41 -10.51
CA VAL A 161 -16.36 15.32 -11.64
C VAL A 161 -17.00 16.67 -11.32
N LYS A 162 -16.17 17.71 -11.15
CA LYS A 162 -16.64 19.08 -10.91
C LYS A 162 -17.29 19.72 -12.14
N ALA A 163 -16.70 19.48 -13.30
CA ALA A 163 -17.16 20.02 -14.56
C ALA A 163 -16.79 19.06 -15.69
N LEU A 164 -17.62 18.98 -16.69
CA LEU A 164 -17.37 18.23 -17.91
C LEU A 164 -17.70 19.10 -19.10
N SER A 165 -16.79 19.22 -20.03
CA SER A 165 -17.04 19.84 -21.34
C SER A 165 -16.56 18.94 -22.46
N TYR A 166 -17.17 19.04 -23.63
CA TYR A 166 -16.73 18.31 -24.81
C TYR A 166 -16.84 19.17 -26.06
N ALA A 167 -15.94 18.94 -26.99
CA ALA A 167 -15.96 19.59 -28.30
C ALA A 167 -15.60 18.58 -29.39
N PRO A 168 -16.25 18.61 -30.55
CA PRO A 168 -15.87 17.75 -31.68
C PRO A 168 -14.49 18.14 -32.20
N THR A 169 -13.72 17.16 -32.62
CA THR A 169 -12.43 17.31 -33.27
C THR A 169 -12.54 17.09 -34.77
N LYS A 170 -11.57 17.58 -35.54
CA LYS A 170 -11.57 17.50 -37.02
C LYS A 170 -11.53 16.06 -37.56
N ASP A 171 -11.10 15.09 -36.74
CA ASP A 171 -10.98 13.65 -37.05
C ASP A 171 -12.24 12.85 -36.64
N GLY A 172 -13.36 13.54 -36.36
CA GLY A 172 -14.63 12.90 -36.01
C GLY A 172 -14.71 12.33 -34.58
N LYS A 173 -13.74 12.67 -33.72
CA LYS A 173 -13.75 12.32 -32.29
C LYS A 173 -14.24 13.48 -31.43
N TYR A 174 -14.26 13.28 -30.13
CA TYR A 174 -14.54 14.32 -29.15
C TYR A 174 -13.36 14.52 -28.22
N LYS A 175 -12.95 15.76 -28.02
CA LYS A 175 -12.07 16.14 -26.91
C LYS A 175 -12.94 16.34 -25.68
N VAL A 176 -12.72 15.51 -24.67
CA VAL A 176 -13.39 15.61 -23.37
C VAL A 176 -12.43 16.25 -22.38
N THR A 177 -12.91 17.23 -21.63
CA THR A 177 -12.19 17.87 -20.53
C THR A 177 -12.99 17.66 -19.25
N LEU A 178 -12.34 17.10 -18.24
CA LEU A 178 -12.86 16.88 -16.89
C LEU A 178 -12.24 17.84 -15.91
#